data_1b0d6fa7eb1d8b21fd37ed2763aedd53
#
_entry.id   1b0d6fa7eb1d8b21fd37ed2763aedd53
#
_cell.length_a   1.000
_cell.length_b   1.000
_cell.length_c   1.000
_cell.angle_alpha   90.00
_cell.angle_beta   90.00
_cell.angle_gamma   90.00
#
_symmetry.space_group_name_H-M   'P 1'
#
loop_
_entity.id
_entity.type
_entity.pdbx_description
1 polymer ?
#
loop_
_entity_poly.entity_id
_entity_poly.type
_entity_poly.pdbx_seq_one_letter_code
_entity_poly.pdbx_strand_id
1 'polypeptide(L)'
;MSKKLWYDWHEMRRDVNTLCREIVLDKYDPNVIVGIARGGLLPGIMMSHWMQKPFKPIIAALRDFPEWEDYLPRKTDKRVLIVDDICDSGKTYQKIEKHIKERSSEMKKGNLEVRFATLWWNNECDLEPYYYAQECAKDSEDIWIHFPWEHWWNAPV
;
A
#
# COMPACT_ATOMS: atom_id res chain seq x y z
N MET A 1 -16.09 -9.42 -21.22
CA MET A 1 -16.04 -9.90 -19.82
C MET A 1 -14.61 -9.83 -19.35
N SER A 2 -14.38 -9.16 -18.23
CA SER A 2 -13.05 -9.06 -17.63
C SER A 2 -12.49 -10.44 -17.30
N LYS A 3 -11.21 -10.64 -17.59
CA LYS A 3 -10.46 -11.82 -17.18
C LYS A 3 -10.29 -11.77 -15.66
N LYS A 4 -10.89 -12.71 -14.94
CA LYS A 4 -10.76 -12.80 -13.48
C LYS A 4 -9.45 -13.50 -13.12
N LEU A 5 -8.64 -12.84 -12.31
CA LEU A 5 -7.44 -13.38 -11.73
C LEU A 5 -7.67 -13.56 -10.23
N TRP A 6 -7.62 -14.79 -9.76
CA TRP A 6 -7.75 -15.11 -8.34
C TRP A 6 -6.37 -15.12 -7.70
N TYR A 7 -6.14 -14.17 -6.82
CA TYR A 7 -4.92 -14.05 -6.04
C TYR A 7 -5.16 -14.64 -4.66
N ASP A 8 -4.46 -15.70 -4.32
CA ASP A 8 -4.73 -16.48 -3.11
C ASP A 8 -3.84 -16.09 -1.92
N TRP A 9 -4.16 -16.64 -0.75
CA TRP A 9 -3.41 -16.41 0.49
C TRP A 9 -1.97 -16.86 0.41
N HIS A 10 -1.69 -17.92 -0.32
CA HIS A 10 -0.34 -18.44 -0.50
C HIS A 10 0.52 -17.50 -1.35
N GLU A 11 -0.04 -17.00 -2.44
CA GLU A 11 0.61 -16.01 -3.30
C GLU A 11 0.87 -14.71 -2.54
N MET A 12 -0.10 -14.22 -1.79
CA MET A 12 0.05 -13.01 -0.97
C MET A 12 1.15 -13.17 0.08
N ARG A 13 1.20 -14.30 0.78
CA ARG A 13 2.24 -14.59 1.76
C ARG A 13 3.64 -14.58 1.13
N ARG A 14 3.78 -15.21 -0.03
CA ARG A 14 5.04 -15.21 -0.81
C ARG A 14 5.43 -13.78 -1.19
N ASP A 15 4.50 -13.03 -1.72
CA ASP A 15 4.74 -11.70 -2.27
C ASP A 15 5.05 -10.68 -1.16
N VAL A 16 4.36 -10.72 -0.04
CA VAL A 16 4.69 -9.89 1.14
C VAL A 16 6.10 -10.20 1.64
N ASN A 17 6.48 -11.47 1.72
CA ASN A 17 7.83 -11.85 2.13
C ASN A 17 8.89 -11.32 1.14
N THR A 18 8.61 -11.38 -0.15
CA THR A 18 9.50 -10.83 -1.18
C THR A 18 9.66 -9.32 -1.03
N LEU A 19 8.56 -8.59 -0.86
CA LEU A 19 8.59 -7.13 -0.67
C LEU A 19 9.37 -6.73 0.60
N CYS A 20 9.16 -7.41 1.70
CA CYS A 20 9.89 -7.13 2.94
C CYS A 20 11.41 -7.34 2.77
N ARG A 21 11.80 -8.40 2.06
CA ARG A 21 13.22 -8.66 1.75
C ARG A 21 13.82 -7.59 0.84
N GLU A 22 13.10 -7.16 -0.19
CA GLU A 22 13.53 -6.08 -1.09
C GLU A 22 13.74 -4.78 -0.32
N ILE A 23 12.80 -4.41 0.54
CA ILE A 23 12.88 -3.21 1.38
C ILE A 23 14.11 -3.23 2.27
N VAL A 24 14.41 -4.38 2.89
CA VAL A 24 15.60 -4.55 3.73
C VAL A 24 16.89 -4.48 2.92
N LEU A 25 16.93 -5.13 1.75
CA LEU A 25 18.10 -5.09 0.85
C LEU A 25 18.37 -3.70 0.32
N ASP A 26 17.32 -2.91 0.10
CA ASP A 26 17.41 -1.51 -0.30
C ASP A 26 17.78 -0.58 0.87
N LYS A 27 17.98 -1.14 2.06
CA LYS A 27 18.32 -0.41 3.31
C LYS A 27 17.30 0.66 3.69
N TYR A 28 16.05 0.49 3.26
CA TYR A 28 14.97 1.33 3.71
C TYR A 28 14.41 0.80 5.03
N ASP A 29 14.55 1.60 6.07
CA ASP A 29 14.10 1.28 7.42
C ASP A 29 12.97 2.23 7.83
N PRO A 30 11.70 1.91 7.54
CA PRO A 30 10.59 2.79 7.85
C PRO A 30 10.38 2.92 9.36
N ASN A 31 10.00 4.11 9.81
CA ASN A 31 9.59 4.34 11.19
C ASN A 31 8.17 3.84 11.46
N VAL A 32 7.32 3.89 10.43
CA VAL A 32 5.92 3.48 10.48
C VAL A 32 5.48 2.91 9.15
N ILE A 33 4.62 1.90 9.20
CA ILE A 33 3.93 1.32 8.05
C ILE A 33 2.49 1.79 8.10
N VAL A 34 2.01 2.36 7.00
CA VAL A 34 0.65 2.88 6.85
C VAL A 34 -0.09 2.04 5.82
N GLY A 35 -1.13 1.34 6.25
CA GLY A 35 -1.98 0.55 5.36
C GLY A 35 -3.19 1.33 4.89
N ILE A 36 -3.40 1.39 3.58
CA ILE A 36 -4.59 2.03 3.01
C ILE A 36 -5.78 1.08 3.13
N ALA A 37 -6.77 1.46 3.92
CA ALA A 37 -7.97 0.66 4.06
C ALA A 37 -8.78 0.67 2.73
N ARG A 38 -9.32 -0.44 2.34
CA ARG A 38 -9.31 -1.73 3.05
C ARG A 38 -8.18 -2.65 2.57
N GLY A 39 -7.85 -2.63 1.29
CA GLY A 39 -6.95 -3.58 0.63
C GLY A 39 -5.52 -3.60 1.20
N GLY A 40 -5.01 -2.47 1.64
CA GLY A 40 -3.68 -2.37 2.24
C GLY A 40 -3.58 -2.79 3.71
N LEU A 41 -4.70 -3.11 4.36
CA LEU A 41 -4.69 -3.47 5.78
C LEU A 41 -3.96 -4.79 6.02
N LEU A 42 -4.32 -5.85 5.32
CA LEU A 42 -3.72 -7.17 5.53
C LEU A 42 -2.24 -7.21 5.14
N PRO A 43 -1.84 -6.80 3.93
CA PRO A 43 -0.42 -6.76 3.59
C PRO A 43 0.37 -5.81 4.50
N GLY A 44 -0.19 -4.67 4.88
CA GLY A 44 0.43 -3.72 5.79
C GLY A 44 0.66 -4.30 7.19
N ILE A 45 -0.32 -4.99 7.75
CA ILE A 45 -0.19 -5.70 9.03
C ILE A 45 0.88 -6.80 8.94
N MET A 46 0.87 -7.58 7.87
CA MET A 46 1.86 -8.63 7.67
C MET A 46 3.29 -8.05 7.58
N MET A 47 3.48 -6.96 6.84
CA MET A 47 4.75 -6.25 6.76
C MET A 47 5.18 -5.70 8.12
N SER A 48 4.25 -5.12 8.87
CA SER A 48 4.48 -4.60 10.22
C SER A 48 5.02 -5.68 11.16
N HIS A 49 4.41 -6.86 11.15
CA HIS A 49 4.89 -8.01 11.91
C HIS A 49 6.26 -8.49 11.45
N TRP A 50 6.46 -8.62 10.14
CA TRP A 50 7.72 -9.08 9.56
C TRP A 50 8.88 -8.14 9.88
N MET A 51 8.66 -6.83 9.74
CA MET A 51 9.69 -5.79 9.93
C MET A 51 9.79 -5.28 11.36
N GLN A 52 8.90 -5.69 12.25
CA GLN A 52 8.80 -5.21 13.64
C GLN A 52 8.67 -3.68 13.71
N LYS A 53 7.75 -3.14 12.91
CA LYS A 53 7.47 -1.70 12.83
C LYS A 53 6.04 -1.38 13.25
N PRO A 54 5.79 -0.19 13.82
CA PRO A 54 4.44 0.28 14.09
C PRO A 54 3.58 0.28 12.82
N PHE A 55 2.29 -0.04 12.98
CA PHE A 55 1.30 -0.03 11.91
C PHE A 55 0.19 0.98 12.20
N LYS A 56 -0.22 1.71 11.17
CA LYS A 56 -1.37 2.62 11.23
C LYS A 56 -2.26 2.44 9.99
N PRO A 57 -3.58 2.29 10.15
CA PRO A 57 -4.51 2.31 9.03
C PRO A 57 -4.80 3.75 8.59
N ILE A 58 -5.09 3.92 7.29
CA ILE A 58 -5.63 5.14 6.71
C ILE A 58 -6.85 4.80 5.87
N ILE A 59 -7.95 5.54 6.02
CA ILE A 59 -9.18 5.34 5.25
C ILE A 59 -9.29 6.42 4.18
N ALA A 60 -8.58 6.21 3.06
CA ALA A 60 -8.47 7.20 1.99
C ALA A 60 -9.67 7.28 1.05
N ALA A 61 -10.52 6.26 1.03
CA ALA A 61 -11.65 6.16 0.10
C ALA A 61 -12.94 6.83 0.62
N LEU A 62 -13.00 7.22 1.87
CA LEU A 62 -14.18 7.87 2.44
C LEU A 62 -14.07 9.39 2.25
N ARG A 63 -15.00 9.95 1.49
CA ARG A 63 -15.04 11.38 1.12
C ARG A 63 -15.08 12.32 2.32
N ASP A 64 -15.61 11.86 3.45
CA ASP A 64 -15.98 12.68 4.61
C ASP A 64 -15.29 12.17 5.89
N PHE A 65 -14.00 11.83 5.81
CA PHE A 65 -13.28 11.39 6.99
C PHE A 65 -12.69 12.62 7.72
N PRO A 66 -13.33 13.10 8.82
CA PRO A 66 -12.93 14.35 9.48
C PRO A 66 -11.65 14.20 10.33
N GLU A 67 -11.14 12.97 10.53
CA GLU A 67 -10.09 12.68 11.50
C GLU A 67 -8.80 12.16 10.85
N TRP A 68 -8.48 12.63 9.66
CA TRP A 68 -7.24 12.28 8.96
C TRP A 68 -5.98 12.50 9.82
N GLU A 69 -6.05 13.45 10.72
CA GLU A 69 -4.89 13.84 11.53
C GLU A 69 -4.45 12.77 12.51
N ASP A 70 -5.39 11.98 13.05
CA ASP A 70 -5.09 10.90 13.99
C ASP A 70 -4.39 9.70 13.32
N TYR A 71 -4.51 9.59 11.99
CA TYR A 71 -3.95 8.50 11.21
C TYR A 71 -2.64 8.85 10.50
N LEU A 72 -2.25 10.12 10.53
CA LEU A 72 -1.01 10.56 9.93
C LEU A 72 0.21 10.12 10.75
N PRO A 73 1.37 9.97 10.10
CA PRO A 73 2.61 9.71 10.80
C PRO A 73 2.89 10.73 11.90
N ARG A 74 3.50 10.29 12.99
CA ARG A 74 3.87 11.17 14.09
C ARG A 74 4.93 12.18 13.65
N LYS A 75 5.04 13.29 14.39
CA LYS A 75 6.08 14.29 14.16
C LYS A 75 7.51 13.73 14.15
N THR A 76 7.73 12.62 14.85
CA THR A 76 9.01 11.90 14.94
C THR A 76 9.27 10.95 13.78
N ASP A 77 8.24 10.56 13.02
CA ASP A 77 8.37 9.62 11.92
C ASP A 77 8.96 10.33 10.70
N LYS A 78 10.14 9.91 10.27
CA LYS A 78 10.87 10.49 9.13
C LYS A 78 10.77 9.64 7.87
N ARG A 79 10.58 8.34 8.01
CA ARG A 79 10.44 7.38 6.92
C ARG A 79 9.12 6.66 7.05
N VAL A 80 8.28 6.78 6.05
CA VAL A 80 6.93 6.24 6.01
C VAL A 80 6.82 5.28 4.84
N LEU A 81 6.40 4.05 5.12
CA LEU A 81 6.04 3.08 4.09
C LEU A 81 4.53 3.02 3.99
N ILE A 82 3.98 3.42 2.85
CA ILE A 82 2.55 3.30 2.56
C ILE A 82 2.33 2.00 1.80
N VAL A 83 1.33 1.22 2.22
CA VAL A 83 1.02 -0.09 1.66
C VAL A 83 -0.41 -0.12 1.15
N ASP A 84 -0.60 -0.61 -0.07
CA ASP A 84 -1.91 -0.93 -0.64
C ASP A 84 -1.87 -2.31 -1.33
N ASP A 85 -3.02 -2.82 -1.72
CA ASP A 85 -3.13 -4.08 -2.47
C ASP A 85 -2.72 -3.91 -3.93
N ILE A 86 -3.20 -2.86 -4.57
CA ILE A 86 -2.90 -2.54 -5.97
C ILE A 86 -2.68 -1.04 -6.17
N CYS A 87 -1.68 -0.70 -6.97
CA CYS A 87 -1.57 0.61 -7.59
C CYS A 87 -2.25 0.54 -8.97
N ASP A 88 -3.52 0.93 -9.02
CA ASP A 88 -4.32 0.91 -10.25
C ASP A 88 -4.15 2.19 -11.06
N SER A 89 -4.61 3.34 -10.56
CA SER A 89 -4.38 4.65 -11.16
C SER A 89 -3.30 5.49 -10.46
N GLY A 90 -2.94 5.11 -9.24
CA GLY A 90 -2.03 5.86 -8.38
C GLY A 90 -2.64 7.10 -7.71
N LYS A 91 -3.89 7.43 -8.01
CA LYS A 91 -4.54 8.67 -7.48
C LYS A 91 -4.68 8.66 -5.96
N THR A 92 -5.05 7.53 -5.37
CA THR A 92 -5.18 7.40 -3.91
C THR A 92 -3.85 7.66 -3.22
N TYR A 93 -2.78 7.04 -3.70
CA TYR A 93 -1.44 7.25 -3.17
C TYR A 93 -0.99 8.71 -3.32
N GLN A 94 -1.15 9.30 -4.49
CA GLN A 94 -0.76 10.71 -4.74
C GLN A 94 -1.47 11.66 -3.78
N LYS A 95 -2.75 11.43 -3.51
CA LYS A 95 -3.53 12.22 -2.56
C LYS A 95 -3.00 12.10 -1.14
N ILE A 96 -2.69 10.88 -0.71
CA ILE A 96 -2.12 10.61 0.62
C ILE A 96 -0.72 11.22 0.75
N GLU A 97 0.14 11.01 -0.22
CA GLU A 97 1.50 11.56 -0.24
C GLU A 97 1.50 13.07 -0.14
N LYS A 98 0.67 13.73 -0.95
CA LYS A 98 0.50 15.18 -0.91
C LYS A 98 0.09 15.65 0.50
N HIS A 99 -0.90 15.02 1.09
CA HIS A 99 -1.40 15.38 2.41
C HIS A 99 -0.35 15.20 3.51
N ILE A 100 0.38 14.10 3.48
CA ILE A 100 1.49 13.85 4.41
C ILE A 100 2.59 14.90 4.28
N LYS A 101 2.95 15.27 3.05
CA LYS A 101 3.97 16.28 2.78
C LYS A 101 3.54 17.68 3.23
N GLU A 102 2.30 18.07 2.96
CA GLU A 102 1.74 19.34 3.40
C GLU A 102 1.75 19.43 4.93
N ARG A 103 1.26 18.41 5.60
CA ARG A 103 1.25 18.34 7.07
C ARG A 103 2.67 18.35 7.66
N SER A 104 3.59 17.67 7.03
CA SER A 104 5.01 17.67 7.43
C SER A 104 5.63 19.06 7.34
N SER A 105 5.31 19.81 6.28
CA SER A 105 5.75 21.19 6.10
C SER A 105 5.19 22.11 7.19
N GLU A 106 3.90 22.02 7.48
CA GLU A 106 3.24 22.80 8.55
C GLU A 106 3.88 22.54 9.93
N MET A 107 4.25 21.29 10.21
CA MET A 107 4.91 20.92 11.46
C MET A 107 6.42 21.22 11.50
N LYS A 108 6.97 21.87 10.47
CA LYS A 108 8.41 22.12 10.32
C LYS A 108 9.26 20.86 10.49
N LYS A 109 8.75 19.74 10.00
CA LYS A 109 9.52 18.49 9.94
C LYS A 109 10.63 18.65 8.91
N GLY A 110 11.84 18.27 9.28
CA GLY A 110 12.90 18.03 8.30
C GLY A 110 12.56 16.87 7.37
N ASN A 111 13.45 16.54 6.46
CA ASN A 111 13.32 15.55 5.38
C ASN A 111 12.45 14.34 5.73
N LEU A 112 11.19 14.36 5.27
CA LEU A 112 10.28 13.23 5.32
C LEU A 112 10.44 12.42 4.03
N GLU A 113 10.76 11.14 4.17
CA GLU A 113 10.83 10.19 3.06
C GLU A 113 9.59 9.29 3.10
N VAL A 114 8.84 9.29 2.01
CA VAL A 114 7.65 8.45 1.84
C VAL A 114 7.89 7.52 0.67
N ARG A 115 7.71 6.21 0.90
CA ARG A 115 7.74 5.20 -0.16
C ARG A 115 6.44 4.44 -0.20
N PHE A 116 6.11 3.93 -1.38
CA PHE A 116 4.88 3.21 -1.65
C PHE A 116 5.17 1.77 -2.05
N ALA A 117 4.49 0.83 -1.42
CA ALA A 117 4.57 -0.59 -1.71
C ALA A 117 3.18 -1.17 -2.01
N THR A 118 3.08 -2.00 -3.04
CA THR A 118 1.84 -2.68 -3.41
C THR A 118 2.10 -4.14 -3.74
N LEU A 119 1.08 -4.98 -3.59
CA LEU A 119 1.14 -6.36 -4.08
C LEU A 119 1.13 -6.39 -5.61
N TRP A 120 0.24 -5.60 -6.20
CA TRP A 120 0.09 -5.48 -7.66
C TRP A 120 0.29 -4.06 -8.15
N TRP A 121 0.82 -3.93 -9.35
CA TRP A 121 0.93 -2.67 -10.06
C TRP A 121 0.32 -2.80 -11.45
N ASN A 122 -0.62 -1.89 -11.77
CA ASN A 122 -1.07 -1.69 -13.13
C ASN A 122 -0.02 -0.85 -13.89
N ASN A 123 0.79 -1.51 -14.71
CA ASN A 123 1.89 -0.86 -15.41
C ASN A 123 1.46 0.10 -16.53
N GLU A 124 0.14 0.22 -16.75
CA GLU A 124 -0.43 1.21 -17.66
C GLU A 124 -0.74 2.55 -16.97
N CYS A 125 -0.63 2.64 -15.64
CA CYS A 125 -0.78 3.91 -14.94
C CYS A 125 0.53 4.71 -14.89
N ASP A 126 0.42 6.02 -14.76
CA ASP A 126 1.56 6.94 -14.77
C ASP A 126 2.45 6.88 -13.52
N LEU A 127 1.98 6.20 -12.48
CA LEU A 127 2.69 6.10 -11.22
C LEU A 127 3.21 4.68 -11.00
N GLU A 128 4.53 4.53 -10.88
CA GLU A 128 5.17 3.29 -10.46
C GLU A 128 5.37 3.29 -8.94
N PRO A 129 4.85 2.29 -8.21
CA PRO A 129 5.18 2.14 -6.80
C PRO A 129 6.68 1.93 -6.58
N TYR A 130 7.19 2.34 -5.44
CA TYR A 130 8.60 2.12 -5.14
C TYR A 130 8.94 0.63 -5.01
N TYR A 131 8.00 -0.13 -4.46
CA TYR A 131 8.06 -1.59 -4.36
C TYR A 131 6.75 -2.21 -4.84
N TYR A 132 6.83 -3.26 -5.64
CA TYR A 132 5.68 -4.07 -6.03
C TYR A 132 6.10 -5.52 -6.27
N ALA A 133 5.20 -6.46 -6.02
CA ALA A 133 5.48 -7.87 -6.18
C ALA A 133 5.09 -8.41 -7.56
N GLN A 134 3.94 -7.97 -8.06
CA GLN A 134 3.37 -8.40 -9.34
C GLN A 134 2.99 -7.18 -10.18
N GLU A 135 2.99 -7.35 -11.50
CA GLU A 135 2.52 -6.33 -12.43
C GLU A 135 1.50 -6.91 -13.42
N CYS A 136 0.65 -6.06 -13.93
CA CYS A 136 -0.30 -6.40 -15.00
C CYS A 136 -0.61 -5.18 -15.86
N ALA A 137 -0.99 -5.43 -17.10
CA ALA A 137 -1.57 -4.44 -18.00
C ALA A 137 -3.10 -4.50 -17.86
N LYS A 138 -3.60 -3.96 -16.75
CA LYS A 138 -4.97 -4.17 -16.27
C LYS A 138 -6.03 -3.73 -17.29
N ASP A 139 -5.81 -2.57 -17.91
CA ASP A 139 -6.79 -1.97 -18.82
C ASP A 139 -6.77 -2.64 -20.19
N SER A 140 -5.58 -2.84 -20.78
CA SER A 140 -5.43 -3.50 -22.10
C SER A 140 -5.85 -4.96 -22.10
N GLU A 141 -5.56 -5.67 -21.01
CA GLU A 141 -5.89 -7.09 -20.86
C GLU A 141 -7.27 -7.33 -20.23
N ASP A 142 -7.97 -6.27 -19.83
CA ASP A 142 -9.26 -6.32 -19.13
C ASP A 142 -9.22 -7.29 -17.93
N ILE A 143 -8.26 -7.09 -17.04
CA ILE A 143 -8.03 -7.93 -15.86
C ILE A 143 -8.74 -7.38 -14.63
N TRP A 144 -9.43 -8.25 -13.91
CA TRP A 144 -9.94 -7.98 -12.57
C TRP A 144 -9.29 -8.93 -11.56
N ILE A 145 -8.54 -8.35 -10.62
CA ILE A 145 -7.86 -9.12 -9.57
C ILE A 145 -8.81 -9.29 -8.39
N HIS A 146 -9.06 -10.53 -8.01
CA HIS A 146 -9.78 -10.88 -6.79
C HIS A 146 -8.78 -11.19 -5.70
N PHE A 147 -8.71 -10.32 -4.71
CA PHE A 147 -7.86 -10.53 -3.55
C PHE A 147 -8.48 -11.52 -2.57
N PRO A 148 -7.69 -12.24 -1.77
CA PRO A 148 -8.18 -13.35 -0.96
C PRO A 148 -9.13 -12.93 0.17
N TRP A 149 -9.16 -11.66 0.55
CA TRP A 149 -10.12 -11.10 1.51
C TRP A 149 -11.41 -10.60 0.86
N GLU A 150 -11.44 -10.48 -0.48
CA GLU A 150 -12.62 -10.06 -1.23
C GLU A 150 -13.44 -11.26 -1.66
N HIS A 151 -14.75 -11.24 -1.43
CA HIS A 151 -15.64 -12.31 -1.85
C HIS A 151 -15.13 -13.72 -1.49
N TRP A 152 -14.39 -13.84 -0.39
CA TRP A 152 -13.74 -15.09 0.05
C TRP A 152 -14.73 -16.26 0.18
N TRP A 153 -16.01 -15.98 0.44
CA TRP A 153 -17.08 -16.97 0.49
C TRP A 153 -17.49 -17.53 -0.89
N ASN A 154 -17.04 -16.94 -1.98
CA ASN A 154 -17.27 -17.37 -3.37
C ASN A 154 -15.98 -17.78 -4.09
N ALA A 155 -14.87 -17.84 -3.38
CA ALA A 155 -13.60 -18.22 -3.98
C ALA A 155 -13.65 -19.67 -4.49
N PRO A 156 -13.02 -19.98 -5.62
CA PRO A 156 -12.89 -21.36 -6.10
C PRO A 156 -12.19 -22.22 -5.04
N VAL A 157 -12.72 -23.41 -4.83
CA VAL A 157 -12.14 -24.40 -3.90
C VAL A 157 -10.99 -25.13 -4.59
#